data_35c5008a596122c59ae533cbbaf8c38f
#
_entry.id   35c5008a596122c59ae533cbbaf8c38f
#
_cell.length_a   1.000
_cell.length_b   1.000
_cell.length_c   1.000
_cell.angle_alpha   90.00
_cell.angle_beta   90.00
_cell.angle_gamma   90.00
#
_symmetry.space_group_name_H-M   'P 1'
#
loop_
_entity.id
_entity.type
_entity.pdbx_description
1 polymer ?
#
loop_
_entity_poly.entity_id
_entity_poly.type
_entity_poly.pdbx_seq_one_letter_code
_entity_poly.pdbx_strand_id
1 'polypeptide(L)'
;MSADFVLKDGGTLIYTSPSPGVNTAVGDFPGLALMDLMKPYMPATPDNYQRVLKDIHARAIQMWAGCIWVPIYEVMTRKHLSLVTLEENLEMAADIGLDAGTSLDAAFVAALERHGADAKVVVLPYARYQLPANMVRMDAEPLRYPAEALAH
;
A
#
# COMPACT_ATOMS: atom_id res chain seq x y z
N MET A 1 -5.88 2.33 3.16
CA MET A 1 -4.61 2.80 3.74
C MET A 1 -4.82 4.16 4.40
N SER A 2 -4.77 4.21 5.73
CA SER A 2 -5.09 5.44 6.48
C SER A 2 -4.15 6.62 6.17
N ALA A 3 -2.90 6.34 5.86
CA ALA A 3 -1.92 7.37 5.52
C ALA A 3 -2.22 8.11 4.19
N ASP A 4 -2.95 7.48 3.27
CA ASP A 4 -3.32 8.10 2.00
C ASP A 4 -4.14 9.39 2.18
N PHE A 5 -5.00 9.43 3.19
CA PHE A 5 -5.90 10.57 3.42
C PHE A 5 -5.21 11.82 3.98
N VAL A 6 -4.02 11.68 4.55
CA VAL A 6 -3.25 12.81 5.07
C VAL A 6 -2.14 13.27 4.12
N LEU A 7 -1.80 12.44 3.16
CA LEU A 7 -0.75 12.71 2.21
C LEU A 7 -1.32 13.37 0.94
N LYS A 8 -0.78 14.51 0.56
CA LYS A 8 -1.14 15.18 -0.69
C LYS A 8 -0.70 14.35 -1.91
N ASP A 9 -1.38 14.54 -3.04
CA ASP A 9 -0.93 13.98 -4.31
C ASP A 9 0.49 14.48 -4.64
N GLY A 10 1.30 13.60 -5.18
CA GLY A 10 2.74 13.82 -5.36
C GLY A 10 3.59 13.65 -4.10
N GLY A 11 2.98 13.51 -2.92
CA GLY A 11 3.71 13.28 -1.67
C GLY A 11 4.37 11.90 -1.62
N THR A 12 5.33 11.72 -0.72
CA THR A 12 6.03 10.44 -0.51
C THR A 12 5.51 9.75 0.75
N LEU A 13 5.10 8.50 0.61
CA LEU A 13 4.79 7.60 1.70
C LEU A 13 5.96 6.62 1.89
N ILE A 14 6.70 6.77 2.99
CA ILE A 14 7.72 5.81 3.39
C ILE A 14 7.04 4.79 4.30
N TYR A 15 7.02 3.54 3.87
CA TYR A 15 6.43 2.43 4.60
C TYR A 15 7.51 1.46 5.05
N THR A 16 7.64 1.26 6.38
CA THR A 16 8.60 0.32 6.95
C THR A 16 7.91 -1.00 7.27
N SER A 17 8.37 -2.08 6.65
CA SER A 17 7.88 -3.42 6.92
C SER A 17 8.98 -4.45 6.68
N PRO A 18 9.41 -5.18 7.69
CA PRO A 18 10.38 -6.25 7.48
C PRO A 18 9.83 -7.37 6.60
N SER A 19 8.52 -7.64 6.66
CA SER A 19 7.85 -8.67 5.86
C SER A 19 8.70 -9.95 5.68
N PRO A 20 9.19 -10.58 6.78
CA PRO A 20 10.05 -11.75 6.67
C PRO A 20 9.29 -12.88 5.98
N GLY A 21 9.97 -13.58 5.08
CA GLY A 21 9.38 -14.71 4.38
C GLY A 21 8.31 -14.35 3.34
N VAL A 22 8.23 -13.09 2.89
CA VAL A 22 7.32 -12.71 1.79
C VAL A 22 7.59 -13.54 0.53
N ASN A 23 8.83 -13.99 0.34
CA ASN A 23 9.22 -14.87 -0.76
C ASN A 23 8.84 -16.34 -0.53
N THR A 24 8.35 -16.69 0.64
CA THR A 24 7.89 -18.05 0.93
C THR A 24 6.37 -18.06 1.03
N ALA A 25 5.75 -19.03 0.37
CA ALA A 25 4.34 -19.32 0.60
C ALA A 25 4.17 -19.74 2.06
N VAL A 26 3.66 -18.86 2.91
CA VAL A 26 3.36 -19.17 4.30
C VAL A 26 1.89 -19.57 4.38
N GLY A 27 1.66 -20.86 4.51
CA GLY A 27 0.31 -21.43 4.56
C GLY A 27 -0.46 -21.24 3.26
N ASP A 28 -1.77 -21.01 3.37
CA ASP A 28 -2.67 -20.85 2.22
C ASP A 28 -2.66 -19.43 1.63
N PHE A 29 -1.78 -18.52 2.12
CA PHE A 29 -1.71 -17.17 1.60
C PHE A 29 -0.78 -17.10 0.39
N PRO A 30 -1.30 -16.89 -0.83
CA PRO A 30 -0.53 -16.93 -2.07
C PRO A 30 0.19 -15.59 -2.33
N GLY A 31 1.05 -15.14 -1.40
CA GLY A 31 1.70 -13.83 -1.50
C GLY A 31 2.48 -13.64 -2.80
N LEU A 32 3.29 -14.63 -3.20
CA LEU A 32 4.03 -14.61 -4.47
C LEU A 32 3.08 -14.65 -5.68
N ALA A 33 2.04 -15.49 -5.63
CA ALA A 33 1.06 -15.55 -6.71
C ALA A 33 0.32 -14.21 -6.89
N LEU A 34 0.14 -13.46 -5.81
CA LEU A 34 -0.43 -12.12 -5.88
C LEU A 34 0.50 -11.14 -6.59
N MET A 35 1.81 -11.19 -6.29
CA MET A 35 2.82 -10.35 -6.95
C MET A 35 2.93 -10.70 -8.45
N ASP A 36 2.99 -11.97 -8.80
CA ASP A 36 3.04 -12.43 -10.20
C ASP A 36 1.80 -11.99 -11.00
N LEU A 37 0.62 -12.01 -10.37
CA LEU A 37 -0.61 -11.50 -10.99
C LEU A 37 -0.52 -10.01 -11.33
N MET A 38 0.22 -9.23 -10.55
CA MET A 38 0.28 -7.77 -10.72
C MET A 38 1.42 -7.31 -11.63
N LYS A 39 2.47 -8.13 -11.82
CA LYS A 39 3.60 -7.80 -12.73
C LYS A 39 3.17 -7.26 -14.10
N PRO A 40 2.20 -7.86 -14.82
CA PRO A 40 1.77 -7.39 -16.14
C PRO A 40 1.17 -5.98 -16.15
N TYR A 41 0.80 -5.46 -15.00
CA TYR A 41 0.19 -4.15 -14.86
C TYR A 41 1.14 -3.09 -14.30
N MET A 42 2.38 -3.45 -14.00
CA MET A 42 3.38 -2.49 -13.53
C MET A 42 4.10 -1.82 -14.71
N PRO A 43 4.62 -0.59 -14.54
CA PRO A 43 4.49 0.28 -13.38
C PRO A 43 3.07 0.78 -13.13
N ALA A 44 2.80 1.28 -11.92
CA ALA A 44 1.50 1.84 -11.56
C ALA A 44 1.28 3.18 -12.27
N THR A 45 0.58 3.13 -13.39
CA THR A 45 0.15 4.29 -14.17
C THR A 45 -1.38 4.36 -14.24
N PRO A 46 -1.98 5.54 -14.52
CA PRO A 46 -3.43 5.64 -14.71
C PRO A 46 -3.97 4.66 -15.76
N ASP A 47 -3.26 4.48 -16.87
CA ASP A 47 -3.69 3.56 -17.95
C ASP A 47 -3.66 2.10 -17.49
N ASN A 48 -2.59 1.69 -16.80
CA ASN A 48 -2.49 0.34 -16.24
C ASN A 48 -3.53 0.12 -15.14
N TYR A 49 -3.85 1.15 -14.35
CA TYR A 49 -4.94 1.09 -13.39
C TYR A 49 -6.29 0.78 -14.05
N GLN A 50 -6.61 1.44 -15.17
CA GLN A 50 -7.83 1.15 -15.91
C GLN A 50 -7.83 -0.28 -16.49
N ARG A 51 -6.66 -0.79 -16.93
CA ARG A 51 -6.53 -2.18 -17.36
C ARG A 51 -6.83 -3.16 -16.23
N VAL A 52 -6.27 -2.94 -15.03
CA VAL A 52 -6.57 -3.77 -13.84
C VAL A 52 -8.07 -3.80 -13.58
N LEU A 53 -8.72 -2.63 -13.53
CA LEU A 53 -10.17 -2.55 -13.30
C LEU A 53 -10.97 -3.31 -14.35
N LYS A 54 -10.62 -3.14 -15.63
CA LYS A 54 -11.26 -3.86 -16.75
C LYS A 54 -11.13 -5.38 -16.58
N ASP A 55 -9.95 -5.86 -16.25
CA ASP A 55 -9.67 -7.29 -16.13
C ASP A 55 -10.31 -7.91 -14.88
N ILE A 56 -10.47 -7.15 -13.78
CA ILE A 56 -11.29 -7.54 -12.65
C ILE A 56 -12.76 -7.67 -13.06
N HIS A 57 -13.30 -6.68 -13.77
CA HIS A 57 -14.69 -6.73 -14.27
C HIS A 57 -14.92 -7.90 -15.23
N ALA A 58 -13.94 -8.19 -16.08
CA ALA A 58 -13.96 -9.35 -16.97
C ALA A 58 -13.72 -10.69 -16.26
N ARG A 59 -13.48 -10.68 -14.95
CA ARG A 59 -13.11 -11.86 -14.15
C ARG A 59 -11.81 -12.55 -14.60
N ALA A 60 -10.95 -11.85 -15.31
CA ALA A 60 -9.61 -12.30 -15.65
C ALA A 60 -8.67 -12.25 -14.43
N ILE A 61 -8.95 -11.37 -13.48
CA ILE A 61 -8.29 -11.30 -12.16
C ILE A 61 -9.30 -11.72 -11.11
N GLN A 62 -8.86 -12.56 -10.19
CA GLN A 62 -9.70 -12.99 -9.06
C GLN A 62 -10.07 -11.81 -8.18
N MET A 63 -11.32 -11.73 -7.76
CA MET A 63 -11.87 -10.61 -6.99
C MET A 63 -11.06 -10.29 -5.72
N TRP A 64 -10.65 -11.31 -4.98
CA TRP A 64 -9.88 -11.12 -3.74
C TRP A 64 -8.51 -10.46 -4.00
N ALA A 65 -7.83 -10.82 -5.09
CA ALA A 65 -6.58 -10.18 -5.49
C ALA A 65 -6.81 -8.71 -5.85
N GLY A 66 -7.88 -8.41 -6.58
CA GLY A 66 -8.30 -7.05 -6.88
C GLY A 66 -8.58 -6.21 -5.63
N CYS A 67 -9.29 -6.76 -4.65
CA CYS A 67 -9.59 -6.06 -3.39
C CYS A 67 -8.33 -5.66 -2.60
N ILE A 68 -7.25 -6.41 -2.70
CA ILE A 68 -5.99 -6.09 -2.04
C ILE A 68 -5.20 -5.06 -2.85
N TRP A 69 -5.08 -5.27 -4.15
CA TRP A 69 -4.18 -4.48 -5.00
C TRP A 69 -4.74 -3.15 -5.48
N VAL A 70 -6.04 -3.07 -5.77
CA VAL A 70 -6.64 -1.84 -6.30
C VAL A 70 -6.37 -0.63 -5.40
N PRO A 71 -6.56 -0.69 -4.07
CA PRO A 71 -6.26 0.45 -3.20
C PRO A 71 -4.78 0.82 -3.16
N ILE A 72 -3.89 -0.18 -3.21
CA ILE A 72 -2.44 0.06 -3.23
C ILE A 72 -2.04 0.70 -4.55
N TYR A 73 -2.54 0.15 -5.64
CA TYR A 73 -2.26 0.58 -6.98
C TYR A 73 -2.73 2.02 -7.23
N GLU A 74 -3.93 2.36 -6.76
CA GLU A 74 -4.47 3.72 -6.83
C GLU A 74 -3.55 4.72 -6.10
N VAL A 75 -3.06 4.36 -4.90
CA VAL A 75 -2.10 5.22 -4.18
C VAL A 75 -0.83 5.41 -4.99
N MET A 76 -0.28 4.35 -5.57
CA MET A 76 0.95 4.41 -6.38
C MET A 76 0.80 5.25 -7.64
N THR A 77 -0.40 5.41 -8.20
CA THR A 77 -0.62 6.29 -9.37
C THR A 77 -0.56 7.78 -9.02
N ARG A 78 -0.74 8.13 -7.75
CA ARG A 78 -0.84 9.53 -7.29
C ARG A 78 0.29 9.95 -6.37
N LYS A 79 0.97 9.01 -5.73
CA LYS A 79 1.95 9.23 -4.67
C LYS A 79 3.18 8.37 -4.87
N HIS A 80 4.29 8.83 -4.33
CA HIS A 80 5.50 8.02 -4.30
C HIS A 80 5.44 7.08 -3.11
N LEU A 81 5.50 5.78 -3.37
CA LEU A 81 5.57 4.76 -2.34
C LEU A 81 7.01 4.24 -2.26
N SER A 82 7.66 4.41 -1.11
CA SER A 82 8.99 3.89 -0.83
C SER A 82 8.90 2.88 0.31
N LEU A 83 9.38 1.68 0.06
CA LEU A 83 9.36 0.58 1.01
C LEU A 83 10.72 0.42 1.67
N VAL A 84 10.76 0.46 3.00
CA VAL A 84 11.96 0.07 3.78
C VAL A 84 11.72 -1.33 4.33
N THR A 85 12.55 -2.29 3.88
CA THR A 85 12.34 -3.72 4.13
C THR A 85 13.65 -4.47 4.31
N LEU A 86 13.58 -5.80 4.45
CA LEU A 86 14.76 -6.64 4.49
C LEU A 86 15.37 -6.80 3.10
N GLU A 87 16.67 -7.03 3.05
CA GLU A 87 17.41 -7.19 1.79
C GLU A 87 16.84 -8.30 0.91
N GLU A 88 16.37 -9.38 1.51
CA GLU A 88 15.76 -10.51 0.81
C GLU A 88 14.50 -10.15 -0.02
N ASN A 89 13.87 -9.00 0.26
CA ASN A 89 12.67 -8.54 -0.43
C ASN A 89 12.96 -7.54 -1.56
N LEU A 90 14.19 -7.08 -1.71
CA LEU A 90 14.52 -6.01 -2.67
C LEU A 90 14.35 -6.45 -4.12
N GLU A 91 14.74 -7.68 -4.44
CA GLU A 91 14.56 -8.22 -5.79
C GLU A 91 13.08 -8.27 -6.20
N MET A 92 12.24 -8.78 -5.31
CA MET A 92 10.79 -8.81 -5.54
C MET A 92 10.20 -7.40 -5.69
N ALA A 93 10.63 -6.46 -4.85
CA ALA A 93 10.18 -5.07 -4.95
C ALA A 93 10.58 -4.43 -6.30
N ALA A 94 11.81 -4.68 -6.74
CA ALA A 94 12.30 -4.22 -8.04
C ALA A 94 11.50 -4.81 -9.21
N ASP A 95 11.17 -6.10 -9.14
CA ASP A 95 10.39 -6.82 -10.14
C ASP A 95 9.01 -6.21 -10.41
N ILE A 96 8.41 -5.63 -9.38
CA ILE A 96 7.13 -4.93 -9.48
C ILE A 96 7.29 -3.40 -9.61
N GLY A 97 8.51 -2.91 -9.79
CA GLY A 97 8.80 -1.48 -9.96
C GLY A 97 8.51 -0.64 -8.71
N LEU A 98 8.59 -1.24 -7.52
CA LEU A 98 8.43 -0.56 -6.25
C LEU A 98 9.78 0.00 -5.79
N ASP A 99 9.82 1.30 -5.46
CA ASP A 99 10.98 1.91 -4.81
C ASP A 99 11.18 1.27 -3.42
N ALA A 100 12.31 0.60 -3.23
CA ALA A 100 12.60 -0.12 -1.99
C ALA A 100 14.07 -0.02 -1.58
N GLY A 101 14.30 -0.09 -0.28
CA GLY A 101 15.64 -0.08 0.31
C GLY A 101 15.64 -0.66 1.72
N THR A 102 16.82 -0.78 2.32
CA THR A 102 16.98 -1.30 3.68
C THR A 102 17.17 -0.21 4.73
N SER A 103 17.34 1.03 4.31
CA SER A 103 17.64 2.18 5.19
C SER A 103 16.49 3.18 5.21
N LEU A 104 15.93 3.41 6.39
CA LEU A 104 14.94 4.46 6.60
C LEU A 104 15.54 5.86 6.37
N ASP A 105 16.79 6.07 6.83
CA ASP A 105 17.48 7.36 6.67
C ASP A 105 17.69 7.68 5.19
N ALA A 106 18.10 6.70 4.39
CA ALA A 106 18.27 6.89 2.95
C ALA A 106 16.94 7.22 2.27
N ALA A 107 15.88 6.50 2.59
CA ALA A 107 14.55 6.76 2.05
C ALA A 107 14.03 8.16 2.46
N PHE A 108 14.32 8.59 3.68
CA PHE A 108 13.95 9.90 4.18
C PHE A 108 14.73 11.02 3.48
N VAL A 109 16.04 10.86 3.32
CA VAL A 109 16.89 11.83 2.57
C VAL A 109 16.39 11.96 1.13
N ALA A 110 16.12 10.85 0.43
CA ALA A 110 15.58 10.86 -0.93
C ALA A 110 14.22 11.58 -1.00
N ALA A 111 13.37 11.42 0.01
CA ALA A 111 12.11 12.15 0.09
C ALA A 111 12.31 13.67 0.30
N LEU A 112 13.26 14.08 1.14
CA LEU A 112 13.60 15.49 1.32
C LEU A 112 14.22 16.12 0.06
N GLU A 113 15.06 15.40 -0.66
CA GLU A 113 15.60 15.84 -1.95
C GLU A 113 14.48 16.11 -2.97
N ARG A 114 13.44 15.25 -2.97
CA ARG A 114 12.28 15.41 -3.86
C ARG A 114 11.37 16.58 -3.48
N HIS A 115 11.14 16.79 -2.18
CA HIS A 115 10.14 17.76 -1.69
C HIS A 115 10.71 19.03 -1.12
N GLY A 116 12.03 19.12 -0.96
CA GLY A 116 12.71 20.24 -0.31
C GLY A 116 12.82 20.06 1.21
N ALA A 117 13.76 20.80 1.80
CA ALA A 117 14.07 20.71 3.23
C ALA A 117 12.91 21.17 4.14
N ASP A 118 12.00 21.99 3.63
CA ASP A 118 10.83 22.51 4.36
C ASP A 118 9.59 21.59 4.24
N ALA A 119 9.77 20.36 3.72
CA ALA A 119 8.69 19.39 3.59
C ALA A 119 8.04 19.10 4.95
N LYS A 120 6.70 19.10 4.98
CA LYS A 120 5.96 18.68 6.19
C LYS A 120 5.97 17.16 6.30
N VAL A 121 6.48 16.68 7.41
CA VAL A 121 6.60 15.25 7.71
C VAL A 121 5.61 14.85 8.80
N VAL A 122 4.91 13.75 8.59
CA VAL A 122 4.05 13.13 9.59
C VAL A 122 4.57 11.72 9.86
N VAL A 123 4.82 11.40 11.12
CA VAL A 123 5.26 10.07 11.54
C VAL A 123 4.10 9.34 12.20
N LEU A 124 3.82 8.13 11.75
CA LEU A 124 2.77 7.25 12.26
C LEU A 124 3.41 5.96 12.81
N PRO A 125 3.92 5.96 14.05
CA PRO A 125 4.68 4.83 14.61
C PRO A 125 3.87 3.54 14.71
N TYR A 126 2.55 3.66 14.83
CA TYR A 126 1.61 2.56 14.95
C TYR A 126 0.53 2.64 13.86
N ALA A 127 0.94 2.89 12.61
CA ALA A 127 0.06 3.20 11.48
C ALA A 127 -1.10 2.20 11.30
N ARG A 128 -0.91 0.94 11.71
CA ARG A 128 -1.98 -0.08 11.69
C ARG A 128 -3.15 0.25 12.61
N TYR A 129 -2.90 0.99 13.68
CA TYR A 129 -3.88 1.29 14.74
C TYR A 129 -4.19 2.78 14.84
N GLN A 130 -3.59 3.61 13.99
CA GLN A 130 -3.78 5.06 14.02
C GLN A 130 -4.63 5.49 12.83
N LEU A 131 -5.63 6.31 13.13
CA LEU A 131 -6.39 7.05 12.13
C LEU A 131 -6.09 8.54 12.31
N PRO A 132 -5.87 9.28 11.22
CA PRO A 132 -5.76 10.74 11.28
C PRO A 132 -7.03 11.34 11.89
N ALA A 133 -6.89 12.36 12.71
CA ALA A 133 -8.01 12.98 13.42
C ALA A 133 -9.10 13.52 12.45
N ASN A 134 -8.72 13.95 11.26
CA ASN A 134 -9.66 14.38 10.22
C ASN A 134 -10.48 13.22 9.61
N MET A 135 -10.11 11.97 9.86
CA MET A 135 -10.88 10.78 9.46
C MET A 135 -11.80 10.27 10.57
N VAL A 136 -11.58 10.72 11.81
CA VAL A 136 -12.44 10.37 12.93
C VAL A 136 -13.62 11.34 12.89
N ARG A 137 -14.77 10.88 12.41
CA ARG A 137 -16.02 11.61 12.61
C ARG A 137 -16.40 11.50 14.09
N MET A 138 -16.17 12.55 14.83
CA MET A 138 -16.51 12.63 16.26
C MET A 138 -18.01 12.56 16.51
N ASP A 139 -18.82 12.81 15.48
CA ASP A 139 -20.29 12.80 15.47
C ASP A 139 -20.90 11.53 14.86
N ALA A 140 -20.07 10.61 14.37
CA ALA A 140 -20.57 9.34 13.88
C ALA A 140 -21.09 8.49 15.04
N GLU A 141 -22.37 8.12 14.98
CA GLU A 141 -22.87 7.07 15.87
C GLU A 141 -22.01 5.81 15.70
N PRO A 142 -21.61 5.15 16.80
CA PRO A 142 -20.86 3.91 16.71
C PRO A 142 -21.67 2.91 15.88
N LEU A 143 -21.02 2.28 14.91
CA LEU A 143 -21.64 1.21 14.12
C LEU A 143 -22.17 0.15 15.08
N ARG A 144 -23.48 0.13 15.27
CA ARG A 144 -24.17 -0.91 16.03
C ARG A 144 -24.32 -2.11 15.08
N TYR A 145 -23.48 -3.08 15.23
CA TYR A 145 -23.74 -4.39 14.61
C TYR A 145 -25.00 -4.96 15.26
N PRO A 146 -26.00 -5.39 14.49
CA PRO A 146 -27.12 -6.10 15.07
C PRO A 146 -26.60 -7.30 15.86
N ALA A 147 -27.13 -7.51 17.05
CA ALA A 147 -26.67 -8.62 17.93
C ALA A 147 -26.75 -9.99 17.24
N GLU A 148 -27.62 -10.13 16.24
CA GLU A 148 -27.79 -11.29 15.40
C GLU A 148 -26.58 -11.59 14.47
N ALA A 149 -25.79 -10.57 14.15
CA ALA A 149 -24.58 -10.74 13.30
C ALA A 149 -23.38 -11.35 14.06
N LEU A 150 -23.45 -11.44 15.39
CA LEU A 150 -22.39 -11.96 16.24
C LEU A 150 -22.71 -13.38 16.76
N ALA A 151 -23.80 -13.99 16.32
CA ALA A 151 -24.30 -15.29 16.80
C ALA A 151 -23.92 -16.49 15.90
N HIS A 152 -22.87 -16.35 15.03
CA HIS A 152 -22.36 -17.44 14.16
C HIS A 152 -20.88 -17.64 14.33
#